data_3bdb0640cd219c8c82ede2704a4d4f65
#
_entry.id   3bdb0640cd219c8c82ede2704a4d4f65
#
_cell.length_a   1.000
_cell.length_b   1.000
_cell.length_c   1.000
_cell.angle_alpha   90.00
_cell.angle_beta   90.00
_cell.angle_gamma   90.00
#
_symmetry.space_group_name_H-M   'P 1'
#
loop_
_entity.id
_entity.type
_entity.pdbx_description
1 polymer ?
#
loop_
_entity_poly.entity_id
_entity_poly.type
_entity_poly.pdbx_seq_one_letter_code
_entity_poly.pdbx_strand_id
1 'polypeptide(L)'
;MVTYTHFGKQPDVLKHLVLCEVLQIEKPQIYVETNSACAIYTMTHTPEQEYGIYHFLNEANKDATLKNSLYYQLESESMANGNYLGSPALAMKVLNNDVKGCLFFDLEKEALENIESFVRHQAVVPSIRTFNCDSIDGVLKLLPSLPKSTFLHIDPYEIDKPNSNANTYLDVLISATKLGMKCLLWYGFMTINDKQALNKSMSEKFDKAGIKDYTCSELIMNAIKKDTVVCNPGILGSGILATNLFQKSNAVIQDYSKKLVEIYKNAQYKKFNGSLYNDTINKKQNIRIKRHL
;
A
#
# COMPACT_ATOMS: atom_id res chain seq x y z
N MET A 1 8.81 10.13 21.00
CA MET A 1 9.03 10.68 19.64
C MET A 1 8.91 9.49 18.70
N VAL A 2 7.92 9.49 17.83
CA VAL A 2 7.64 8.34 16.95
C VAL A 2 8.82 8.09 16.04
N THR A 3 9.35 6.87 16.05
CA THR A 3 10.58 6.47 15.34
C THR A 3 10.36 6.07 13.88
N TYR A 4 9.14 6.25 13.34
CA TYR A 4 8.87 5.99 11.91
C TYR A 4 9.52 7.08 11.04
N THR A 5 10.72 6.78 10.54
CA THR A 5 11.50 7.68 9.66
C THR A 5 11.37 7.32 8.17
N HIS A 6 10.69 6.22 7.88
CA HIS A 6 10.58 5.66 6.54
C HIS A 6 9.21 5.93 5.93
N PHE A 7 9.00 7.15 5.44
CA PHE A 7 7.74 7.58 4.80
C PHE A 7 8.01 8.48 3.59
N GLY A 8 7.03 8.59 2.70
CA GLY A 8 7.11 9.42 1.50
C GLY A 8 8.10 8.92 0.46
N LYS A 9 8.54 7.66 0.55
CA LYS A 9 9.42 7.01 -0.42
C LYS A 9 8.65 6.54 -1.65
N GLN A 10 9.35 6.15 -2.72
CA GLN A 10 8.71 5.66 -3.93
C GLN A 10 7.76 4.47 -3.71
N PRO A 11 8.05 3.47 -2.85
CA PRO A 11 7.10 2.41 -2.54
C PRO A 11 5.81 2.89 -1.87
N ASP A 12 5.88 3.93 -1.03
CA ASP A 12 4.70 4.55 -0.43
C ASP A 12 3.83 5.24 -1.47
N VAL A 13 4.44 5.84 -2.49
CA VAL A 13 3.70 6.47 -3.60
C VAL A 13 2.82 5.45 -4.32
N LEU A 14 3.35 4.26 -4.66
CA LEU A 14 2.54 3.20 -5.26
C LEU A 14 1.39 2.79 -4.33
N LYS A 15 1.73 2.46 -3.09
CA LYS A 15 0.78 1.99 -2.09
C LYS A 15 -0.37 2.97 -1.88
N HIS A 16 -0.06 4.21 -1.59
CA HIS A 16 -1.03 5.23 -1.22
C HIS A 16 -1.86 5.72 -2.41
N LEU A 17 -1.24 5.87 -3.59
CA LEU A 17 -1.98 6.20 -4.82
C LEU A 17 -3.04 5.13 -5.12
N VAL A 18 -2.66 3.87 -5.10
CA VAL A 18 -3.59 2.75 -5.34
C VAL A 18 -4.64 2.69 -4.24
N LEU A 19 -4.25 2.80 -2.96
CA LEU A 19 -5.18 2.75 -1.83
C LEU A 19 -6.30 3.80 -1.97
N CYS A 20 -5.95 5.06 -2.21
CA CYS A 20 -6.93 6.14 -2.33
C CYS A 20 -7.94 5.88 -3.43
N GLU A 21 -7.48 5.53 -4.61
CA GLU A 21 -8.33 5.33 -5.79
C GLU A 21 -9.21 4.08 -5.66
N VAL A 22 -8.66 3.00 -5.08
CA VAL A 22 -9.42 1.77 -4.82
C VAL A 22 -10.50 2.02 -3.76
N LEU A 23 -10.18 2.68 -2.65
CA LEU A 23 -11.16 2.98 -1.60
C LEU A 23 -12.33 3.83 -2.10
N GLN A 24 -12.07 4.79 -2.99
CA GLN A 24 -13.12 5.61 -3.61
C GLN A 24 -14.12 4.78 -4.43
N ILE A 25 -13.65 3.69 -5.06
CA ILE A 25 -14.48 2.80 -5.87
C ILE A 25 -15.22 1.79 -4.98
N GLU A 26 -14.49 1.19 -4.03
CA GLU A 26 -14.98 0.06 -3.22
C GLU A 26 -15.96 0.47 -2.13
N LYS A 27 -15.84 1.68 -1.59
CA LYS A 27 -16.73 2.28 -0.56
C LYS A 27 -17.13 1.28 0.52
N PRO A 28 -16.19 0.75 1.30
CA PRO A 28 -16.46 -0.27 2.30
C PRO A 28 -17.28 0.28 3.47
N GLN A 29 -18.03 -0.58 4.15
CA GLN A 29 -18.68 -0.20 5.42
C GLN A 29 -17.70 -0.17 6.60
N ILE A 30 -16.70 -1.03 6.59
CA ILE A 30 -15.64 -1.09 7.60
C ILE A 30 -14.29 -1.10 6.87
N TYR A 31 -13.37 -0.29 7.35
CA TYR A 31 -11.97 -0.30 6.93
C TYR A 31 -11.11 -0.88 8.05
N VAL A 32 -10.24 -1.81 7.72
CA VAL A 32 -9.28 -2.42 8.66
C VAL A 32 -7.89 -2.27 8.09
N GLU A 33 -6.93 -1.85 8.90
CA GLU A 33 -5.54 -1.71 8.50
C GLU A 33 -4.60 -2.37 9.50
N THR A 34 -3.72 -3.23 8.99
CA THR A 34 -2.61 -3.80 9.74
C THR A 34 -1.39 -2.92 9.62
N ASN A 35 -0.53 -2.86 10.66
CA ASN A 35 0.72 -2.11 10.61
C ASN A 35 0.51 -0.64 10.19
N SER A 36 -0.46 0.00 10.86
CA SER A 36 -1.03 1.27 10.43
C SER A 36 -0.04 2.44 10.46
N ALA A 37 1.01 2.37 11.27
CA ALA A 37 1.97 3.45 11.51
C ALA A 37 1.27 4.78 11.87
N CYS A 38 1.78 5.92 11.44
CA CYS A 38 1.23 7.22 11.78
C CYS A 38 0.26 7.76 10.72
N ALA A 39 -0.76 8.51 11.14
CA ALA A 39 -1.66 9.23 10.25
C ALA A 39 -0.98 10.45 9.58
N ILE A 40 -0.07 11.11 10.29
CA ILE A 40 0.59 12.33 9.79
C ILE A 40 2.07 12.36 10.20
N TYR A 41 2.90 12.84 9.29
CA TYR A 41 4.34 12.99 9.46
C TYR A 41 4.77 14.41 9.08
N THR A 42 5.77 14.94 9.78
CA THR A 42 6.44 16.19 9.35
C THR A 42 7.47 15.88 8.28
N MET A 43 7.42 16.59 7.17
CA MET A 43 8.33 16.38 6.04
C MET A 43 9.76 16.80 6.35
N THR A 44 10.68 15.98 5.79
CA THR A 44 12.12 16.20 5.93
C THR A 44 12.79 16.03 4.59
N HIS A 45 13.19 16.71 3.78
CA HIS A 45 13.81 16.55 2.46
C HIS A 45 14.94 15.50 2.42
N THR A 46 14.61 14.22 2.70
CA THR A 46 15.59 13.15 2.51
C THR A 46 15.71 12.77 1.03
N PRO A 47 16.85 12.18 0.60
CA PRO A 47 17.02 11.71 -0.77
C PRO A 47 15.92 10.74 -1.23
N GLU A 48 15.44 9.89 -0.32
CA GLU A 48 14.36 8.94 -0.61
C GLU A 48 13.01 9.64 -0.82
N GLN A 49 12.73 10.71 -0.08
CA GLN A 49 11.54 11.53 -0.26
C GLN A 49 11.62 12.37 -1.54
N GLU A 50 12.80 12.91 -1.88
CA GLU A 50 13.02 13.63 -3.14
C GLU A 50 12.74 12.74 -4.36
N TYR A 51 13.17 11.48 -4.32
CA TYR A 51 12.86 10.48 -5.36
C TYR A 51 11.44 9.92 -5.22
N GLY A 52 10.84 9.95 -4.05
CA GLY A 52 9.48 9.49 -3.73
C GLY A 52 8.43 10.56 -4.01
N ILE A 53 7.85 11.08 -2.94
CA ILE A 53 6.69 11.98 -2.99
C ILE A 53 6.97 13.30 -3.73
N TYR A 54 8.16 13.92 -3.57
CA TYR A 54 8.46 15.17 -4.26
C TYR A 54 8.55 14.97 -5.78
N HIS A 55 9.21 13.91 -6.25
CA HIS A 55 9.24 13.56 -7.67
C HIS A 55 7.83 13.27 -8.19
N PHE A 56 7.05 12.49 -7.45
CA PHE A 56 5.67 12.18 -7.82
C PHE A 56 4.84 13.46 -8.01
N LEU A 57 4.81 14.36 -7.04
CA LEU A 57 4.01 15.58 -7.11
C LEU A 57 4.44 16.49 -8.28
N ASN A 58 5.75 16.60 -8.52
CA ASN A 58 6.27 17.41 -9.64
C ASN A 58 5.85 16.83 -11.00
N GLU A 59 5.98 15.53 -11.20
CA GLU A 59 5.65 14.90 -12.49
C GLU A 59 4.15 14.69 -12.67
N ALA A 60 3.43 14.32 -11.61
CA ALA A 60 1.98 14.16 -11.64
C ALA A 60 1.25 15.46 -11.99
N ASN A 61 1.80 16.63 -11.63
CA ASN A 61 1.23 17.92 -12.03
C ASN A 61 1.16 18.10 -13.56
N LYS A 62 1.97 17.36 -14.33
CA LYS A 62 2.03 17.39 -15.80
C LYS A 62 1.14 16.33 -16.46
N ASP A 63 0.61 15.38 -15.70
CA ASP A 63 -0.28 14.30 -16.17
C ASP A 63 -1.70 14.50 -15.63
N ALA A 64 -2.67 14.71 -16.50
CA ALA A 64 -4.05 15.01 -16.08
C ALA A 64 -4.68 13.89 -15.23
N THR A 65 -4.36 12.62 -15.48
CA THR A 65 -4.87 11.49 -14.71
C THR A 65 -4.31 11.49 -13.29
N LEU A 66 -2.99 11.62 -13.15
CA LEU A 66 -2.32 11.65 -11.85
C LEU A 66 -2.68 12.90 -11.06
N LYS A 67 -2.75 14.06 -11.72
CA LYS A 67 -3.15 15.33 -11.09
C LYS A 67 -4.57 15.29 -10.53
N ASN A 68 -5.47 14.57 -11.18
CA ASN A 68 -6.85 14.40 -10.74
C ASN A 68 -7.03 13.25 -9.74
N SER A 69 -5.96 12.49 -9.41
CA SER A 69 -6.04 11.45 -8.39
C SER A 69 -6.25 12.04 -7.00
N LEU A 70 -7.02 11.32 -6.17
CA LEU A 70 -7.25 11.73 -4.77
C LEU A 70 -5.94 11.84 -3.99
N TYR A 71 -5.03 10.87 -4.20
CA TYR A 71 -3.72 10.90 -3.55
C TYR A 71 -2.95 12.18 -3.87
N TYR A 72 -2.88 12.57 -5.16
CA TYR A 72 -2.22 13.82 -5.54
C TYR A 72 -2.86 15.03 -4.86
N GLN A 73 -4.19 15.12 -4.85
CA GLN A 73 -4.91 16.26 -4.28
C GLN A 73 -4.67 16.36 -2.77
N LEU A 74 -4.82 15.25 -2.05
CA LEU A 74 -4.65 15.19 -0.60
C LEU A 74 -3.20 15.48 -0.18
N GLU A 75 -2.22 14.89 -0.88
CA GLU A 75 -0.82 15.14 -0.56
C GLU A 75 -0.35 16.53 -0.95
N SER A 76 -0.80 17.07 -2.08
CA SER A 76 -0.46 18.45 -2.46
C SER A 76 -0.92 19.45 -1.41
N GLU A 77 -2.13 19.28 -0.86
CA GLU A 77 -2.66 20.11 0.23
C GLU A 77 -1.86 19.93 1.52
N SER A 78 -1.57 18.70 1.91
CA SER A 78 -0.83 18.38 3.13
C SER A 78 0.61 18.86 3.09
N MET A 79 1.28 18.64 1.95
CA MET A 79 2.66 19.05 1.73
C MET A 79 2.85 20.57 1.72
N ALA A 80 1.84 21.33 1.27
CA ALA A 80 1.84 22.80 1.37
C ALA A 80 1.93 23.29 2.83
N ASN A 81 1.50 22.44 3.80
CA ASN A 81 1.59 22.68 5.23
C ASN A 81 2.79 21.94 5.90
N GLY A 82 3.73 21.43 5.11
CA GLY A 82 4.92 20.73 5.60
C GLY A 82 4.66 19.32 6.15
N ASN A 83 3.51 18.71 5.84
CA ASN A 83 3.11 17.41 6.35
C ASN A 83 2.93 16.40 5.22
N TYR A 84 3.10 15.12 5.55
CA TYR A 84 2.81 13.97 4.71
C TYR A 84 1.74 13.11 5.37
N LEU A 85 0.76 12.64 4.60
CA LEU A 85 -0.32 11.79 5.10
C LEU A 85 0.08 10.31 5.02
N GLY A 86 -0.02 9.62 6.13
CA GLY A 86 0.06 8.15 6.14
C GLY A 86 -1.25 7.52 5.68
N SER A 87 -1.20 6.21 5.41
CA SER A 87 -2.37 5.44 4.97
C SER A 87 -3.61 5.60 5.86
N PRO A 88 -3.52 5.68 7.22
CA PRO A 88 -4.70 5.93 8.04
C PRO A 88 -5.39 7.27 7.74
N ALA A 89 -4.62 8.35 7.60
CA ALA A 89 -5.18 9.66 7.27
C ALA A 89 -5.78 9.69 5.86
N LEU A 90 -5.09 9.11 4.89
CA LEU A 90 -5.58 8.99 3.52
C LEU A 90 -6.89 8.21 3.46
N ALA A 91 -6.94 7.04 4.11
CA ALA A 91 -8.15 6.22 4.15
C ALA A 91 -9.32 6.97 4.80
N MET A 92 -9.10 7.62 5.95
CA MET A 92 -10.14 8.40 6.63
C MET A 92 -10.62 9.58 5.79
N LYS A 93 -9.73 10.30 5.10
CA LYS A 93 -10.11 11.43 4.22
C LYS A 93 -10.89 10.96 2.98
N VAL A 94 -10.49 9.84 2.36
CA VAL A 94 -11.17 9.28 1.19
C VAL A 94 -12.55 8.72 1.55
N LEU A 95 -12.64 7.98 2.65
CA LEU A 95 -13.87 7.31 3.06
C LEU A 95 -14.84 8.25 3.79
N ASN A 96 -14.30 9.26 4.46
CA ASN A 96 -15.08 10.27 5.16
C ASN A 96 -16.22 9.63 6.00
N ASN A 97 -17.44 10.17 5.94
CA ASN A 97 -18.61 9.66 6.65
C ASN A 97 -19.30 8.46 5.98
N ASP A 98 -18.83 8.05 4.81
CA ASP A 98 -19.42 6.91 4.08
C ASP A 98 -19.09 5.56 4.73
N VAL A 99 -18.05 5.50 5.58
CA VAL A 99 -17.65 4.31 6.32
C VAL A 99 -18.16 4.35 7.75
N LYS A 100 -18.66 3.21 8.27
CA LYS A 100 -19.16 3.09 9.64
C LYS A 100 -18.04 3.09 10.68
N GLY A 101 -16.84 2.68 10.30
CA GLY A 101 -15.68 2.68 11.20
C GLY A 101 -14.40 2.23 10.55
N CYS A 102 -13.29 2.71 11.12
CA CYS A 102 -11.94 2.31 10.77
C CYS A 102 -11.27 1.65 11.98
N LEU A 103 -10.61 0.52 11.74
CA LEU A 103 -9.91 -0.26 12.75
C LEU A 103 -8.42 -0.28 12.40
N PHE A 104 -7.59 0.25 13.29
CA PHE A 104 -6.15 0.40 13.08
C PHE A 104 -5.35 -0.45 14.06
N PHE A 105 -4.40 -1.22 13.55
CA PHE A 105 -3.56 -2.12 14.35
C PHE A 105 -2.10 -1.70 14.21
N ASP A 106 -1.39 -1.57 15.32
CA ASP A 106 0.05 -1.37 15.34
C ASP A 106 0.64 -1.87 16.67
N LEU A 107 1.91 -2.29 16.65
CA LEU A 107 2.67 -2.61 17.87
C LEU A 107 3.17 -1.35 18.57
N GLU A 108 3.38 -0.27 17.81
CA GLU A 108 3.88 1.00 18.31
C GLU A 108 2.73 1.86 18.82
N LYS A 109 2.64 2.01 20.15
CA LYS A 109 1.58 2.78 20.80
C LYS A 109 1.57 4.25 20.35
N GLU A 110 2.73 4.84 20.17
CA GLU A 110 2.88 6.23 19.71
C GLU A 110 2.29 6.45 18.29
N ALA A 111 2.36 5.44 17.43
CA ALA A 111 1.73 5.50 16.11
C ALA A 111 0.20 5.57 16.24
N LEU A 112 -0.38 4.76 17.09
CA LEU A 112 -1.83 4.78 17.36
C LEU A 112 -2.27 6.09 18.02
N GLU A 113 -1.50 6.62 18.96
CA GLU A 113 -1.73 7.94 19.57
C GLU A 113 -1.67 9.07 18.54
N ASN A 114 -0.79 8.96 17.52
CA ASN A 114 -0.75 9.89 16.39
C ASN A 114 -2.04 9.83 15.56
N ILE A 115 -2.57 8.63 15.27
CA ILE A 115 -3.86 8.45 14.58
C ILE A 115 -5.00 9.08 15.39
N GLU A 116 -5.08 8.82 16.68
CA GLU A 116 -6.09 9.38 17.55
C GLU A 116 -5.99 10.91 17.65
N SER A 117 -4.77 11.44 17.71
CA SER A 117 -4.53 12.88 17.70
C SER A 117 -4.96 13.51 16.39
N PHE A 118 -4.65 12.88 15.25
CA PHE A 118 -5.11 13.35 13.94
C PHE A 118 -6.63 13.48 13.91
N VAL A 119 -7.36 12.46 14.37
CA VAL A 119 -8.83 12.46 14.39
C VAL A 119 -9.41 13.61 15.23
N ARG A 120 -8.83 13.89 16.40
CA ARG A 120 -9.29 15.00 17.27
C ARG A 120 -9.21 16.38 16.61
N HIS A 121 -8.37 16.54 15.62
CA HIS A 121 -8.17 17.82 14.91
C HIS A 121 -8.91 17.89 13.56
N GLN A 122 -9.70 16.89 13.22
CA GLN A 122 -10.51 16.90 11.99
C GLN A 122 -11.97 17.24 12.31
N ALA A 123 -12.57 18.08 11.45
CA ALA A 123 -13.99 18.45 11.61
C ALA A 123 -14.95 17.28 11.31
N VAL A 124 -14.54 16.40 10.38
CA VAL A 124 -15.35 15.27 9.93
C VAL A 124 -14.43 14.07 9.71
N VAL A 125 -14.66 13.02 10.51
CA VAL A 125 -13.93 11.74 10.38
C VAL A 125 -14.83 10.58 10.75
N PRO A 126 -14.58 9.38 10.21
CA PRO A 126 -15.27 8.16 10.63
C PRO A 126 -14.96 7.82 12.09
N SER A 127 -15.82 7.00 12.70
CA SER A 127 -15.50 6.37 13.99
C SER A 127 -14.24 5.52 13.86
N ILE A 128 -13.33 5.63 14.82
CA ILE A 128 -12.10 4.84 14.83
C ILE A 128 -11.99 3.94 16.06
N ARG A 129 -11.26 2.85 15.92
CA ARG A 129 -10.75 2.03 17.03
C ARG A 129 -9.31 1.65 16.74
N THR A 130 -8.47 1.81 17.73
CA THR A 130 -7.06 1.45 17.70
C THR A 130 -6.79 0.20 18.52
N PHE A 131 -5.84 -0.64 18.08
CA PHE A 131 -5.48 -1.90 18.74
C PHE A 131 -3.96 -2.00 18.81
N ASN A 132 -3.41 -1.85 20.01
CA ASN A 132 -1.98 -2.02 20.27
C ASN A 132 -1.66 -3.49 20.51
N CYS A 133 -1.54 -4.26 19.44
CA CYS A 133 -1.27 -5.70 19.48
C CYS A 133 -0.70 -6.19 18.14
N ASP A 134 -0.24 -7.45 18.13
CA ASP A 134 0.08 -8.15 16.89
C ASP A 134 -1.13 -8.14 15.96
N SER A 135 -0.97 -7.54 14.78
CA SER A 135 -2.07 -7.34 13.83
C SER A 135 -2.50 -8.63 13.13
N ILE A 136 -1.62 -9.64 13.01
CA ILE A 136 -1.99 -10.95 12.46
C ILE A 136 -3.04 -11.59 13.37
N ASP A 137 -2.72 -11.75 14.65
CA ASP A 137 -3.62 -12.39 15.61
C ASP A 137 -4.87 -11.53 15.87
N GLY A 138 -4.68 -10.20 16.00
CA GLY A 138 -5.77 -9.27 16.24
C GLY A 138 -6.80 -9.29 15.12
N VAL A 139 -6.37 -9.25 13.88
CA VAL A 139 -7.25 -9.29 12.71
C VAL A 139 -7.88 -10.68 12.54
N LEU A 140 -7.10 -11.77 12.59
CA LEU A 140 -7.64 -13.13 12.48
C LEU A 140 -8.76 -13.39 13.50
N LYS A 141 -8.62 -12.88 14.72
CA LYS A 141 -9.65 -12.98 15.77
C LYS A 141 -10.92 -12.18 15.43
N LEU A 142 -10.79 -11.03 14.76
CA LEU A 142 -11.92 -10.18 14.42
C LEU A 142 -12.66 -10.59 13.15
N LEU A 143 -11.95 -11.18 12.16
CA LEU A 143 -12.51 -11.52 10.84
C LEU A 143 -13.90 -12.18 10.89
N PRO A 144 -14.18 -13.17 11.76
CA PRO A 144 -15.49 -13.83 11.78
C PRO A 144 -16.65 -12.91 12.16
N SER A 145 -16.39 -11.79 12.86
CA SER A 145 -17.39 -10.82 13.29
C SER A 145 -17.57 -9.65 12.34
N LEU A 146 -16.70 -9.51 11.34
CA LEU A 146 -16.72 -8.39 10.40
C LEU A 146 -17.66 -8.69 9.22
N PRO A 147 -18.37 -7.67 8.68
CA PRO A 147 -19.24 -7.84 7.52
C PRO A 147 -18.40 -8.10 6.25
N LYS A 148 -18.98 -8.78 5.24
CA LYS A 148 -18.33 -8.98 3.93
C LYS A 148 -17.98 -7.68 3.22
N SER A 149 -18.66 -6.59 3.54
CA SER A 149 -18.36 -5.23 3.05
C SER A 149 -17.15 -4.58 3.73
N THR A 150 -16.35 -5.34 4.46
CA THR A 150 -15.07 -4.90 5.02
C THR A 150 -14.02 -4.83 3.93
N PHE A 151 -13.21 -3.78 3.98
CA PHE A 151 -11.97 -3.64 3.22
C PHE A 151 -10.78 -3.79 4.16
N LEU A 152 -9.91 -4.72 3.86
CA LEU A 152 -8.69 -4.99 4.62
C LEU A 152 -7.47 -4.51 3.86
N HIS A 153 -6.77 -3.52 4.40
CA HIS A 153 -5.46 -3.06 3.97
C HIS A 153 -4.39 -3.73 4.83
N ILE A 154 -3.50 -4.47 4.19
CA ILE A 154 -2.42 -5.23 4.84
C ILE A 154 -1.10 -4.64 4.40
N ASP A 155 -0.35 -4.01 5.33
CA ASP A 155 0.83 -3.20 5.04
C ASP A 155 2.05 -3.59 5.90
N PRO A 156 2.50 -4.85 5.88
CA PRO A 156 3.69 -5.27 6.62
C PRO A 156 4.95 -5.07 5.78
N TYR A 157 6.10 -5.09 6.47
CA TYR A 157 7.39 -5.17 5.79
C TYR A 157 7.66 -6.58 5.21
N GLU A 158 7.31 -7.65 5.95
CA GLU A 158 7.53 -9.05 5.59
C GLU A 158 6.21 -9.83 5.62
N ILE A 159 5.69 -10.20 4.45
CA ILE A 159 4.35 -10.83 4.33
C ILE A 159 4.33 -12.31 4.68
N ASP A 160 5.46 -12.98 4.60
CA ASP A 160 5.62 -14.43 4.77
C ASP A 160 6.30 -14.82 6.09
N LYS A 161 6.72 -13.83 6.89
CA LYS A 161 7.29 -14.07 8.21
C LYS A 161 6.20 -14.51 9.19
N PRO A 162 6.34 -15.69 9.81
CA PRO A 162 5.36 -16.15 10.78
C PRO A 162 5.48 -15.39 12.10
N ASN A 163 4.35 -15.12 12.73
CA ASN A 163 4.30 -14.65 14.11
C ASN A 163 4.48 -15.80 15.12
N SER A 164 4.33 -15.52 16.42
CA SER A 164 4.45 -16.53 17.49
C SER A 164 3.48 -17.70 17.37
N ASN A 165 2.35 -17.52 16.70
CA ASN A 165 1.33 -18.54 16.45
C ASN A 165 1.49 -19.21 15.06
N ALA A 166 2.63 -19.05 14.41
CA ALA A 166 2.97 -19.57 13.08
C ALA A 166 2.04 -19.09 11.95
N ASN A 167 1.30 -17.98 12.15
CA ASN A 167 0.50 -17.33 11.13
C ASN A 167 1.29 -16.21 10.44
N THR A 168 0.97 -15.94 9.18
CA THR A 168 1.58 -14.89 8.36
C THR A 168 0.53 -13.89 7.88
N TYR A 169 0.93 -12.76 7.31
CA TYR A 169 0.00 -11.83 6.67
C TYR A 169 -0.69 -12.43 5.44
N LEU A 170 -0.06 -13.40 4.78
CA LEU A 170 -0.73 -14.17 3.71
C LEU A 170 -1.88 -15.02 4.26
N ASP A 171 -1.77 -15.54 5.49
CA ASP A 171 -2.85 -16.29 6.11
C ASP A 171 -4.02 -15.36 6.51
N VAL A 172 -3.73 -14.14 6.94
CA VAL A 172 -4.74 -13.08 7.15
C VAL A 172 -5.47 -12.77 5.84
N LEU A 173 -4.72 -12.51 4.76
CA LEU A 173 -5.26 -12.23 3.43
C LEU A 173 -6.17 -13.37 2.94
N ILE A 174 -5.70 -14.62 3.02
CA ILE A 174 -6.44 -15.80 2.60
C ILE A 174 -7.73 -15.95 3.40
N SER A 175 -7.66 -15.78 4.72
CA SER A 175 -8.81 -15.91 5.62
C SER A 175 -9.88 -14.86 5.31
N ALA A 176 -9.48 -13.59 5.15
CA ALA A 176 -10.38 -12.49 4.78
C ALA A 176 -10.98 -12.72 3.37
N THR A 177 -10.17 -13.15 2.42
CA THR A 177 -10.63 -13.46 1.05
C THR A 177 -11.71 -14.54 1.03
N LYS A 178 -11.52 -15.62 1.80
CA LYS A 178 -12.50 -16.71 1.92
C LYS A 178 -13.82 -16.27 2.56
N LEU A 179 -13.77 -15.27 3.43
CA LEU A 179 -14.96 -14.66 4.01
C LEU A 179 -15.65 -13.67 3.07
N GLY A 180 -15.10 -13.45 1.87
CA GLY A 180 -15.64 -12.55 0.85
C GLY A 180 -15.31 -11.08 1.08
N MET A 181 -14.39 -10.77 1.98
CA MET A 181 -13.91 -9.41 2.23
C MET A 181 -12.99 -8.95 1.10
N LYS A 182 -12.95 -7.64 0.87
CA LYS A 182 -12.08 -6.99 -0.10
C LYS A 182 -10.72 -6.76 0.53
N CYS A 183 -9.65 -7.14 -0.16
CA CYS A 183 -8.31 -7.05 0.41
C CYS A 183 -7.33 -6.37 -0.54
N LEU A 184 -6.47 -5.54 0.03
CA LEU A 184 -5.32 -4.92 -0.62
C LEU A 184 -4.11 -5.16 0.28
N LEU A 185 -3.13 -5.91 -0.21
CA LEU A 185 -1.89 -6.19 0.50
C LEU A 185 -0.74 -5.54 -0.26
N TRP A 186 0.06 -4.73 0.44
CA TRP A 186 1.33 -4.23 -0.04
C TRP A 186 2.48 -5.11 0.48
N TYR A 187 3.55 -5.26 -0.30
CA TYR A 187 4.77 -5.94 0.10
C TYR A 187 5.99 -5.38 -0.63
N GLY A 188 7.16 -5.49 0.02
CA GLY A 188 8.44 -5.13 -0.55
C GLY A 188 9.33 -6.35 -0.81
N PHE A 189 10.35 -6.19 -1.66
CA PHE A 189 11.40 -7.18 -1.89
C PHE A 189 12.74 -6.50 -2.15
N MET A 190 13.82 -7.13 -1.66
CA MET A 190 15.18 -6.58 -1.70
C MET A 190 15.93 -6.95 -2.99
N THR A 191 15.61 -8.12 -3.56
CA THR A 191 16.27 -8.68 -4.74
C THR A 191 15.25 -9.31 -5.69
N ILE A 192 15.66 -9.59 -6.92
CA ILE A 192 14.83 -10.36 -7.87
C ILE A 192 14.57 -11.78 -7.36
N ASN A 193 15.54 -12.38 -6.66
CA ASN A 193 15.36 -13.70 -6.07
C ASN A 193 14.31 -13.69 -4.97
N ASP A 194 14.31 -12.67 -4.09
CA ASP A 194 13.28 -12.49 -3.06
C ASP A 194 11.90 -12.32 -3.70
N LYS A 195 11.80 -11.48 -4.75
CA LYS A 195 10.56 -11.33 -5.53
C LYS A 195 10.05 -12.68 -6.05
N GLN A 196 10.93 -13.48 -6.66
CA GLN A 196 10.56 -14.78 -7.21
C GLN A 196 10.12 -15.76 -6.11
N ALA A 197 10.82 -15.76 -4.97
CA ALA A 197 10.47 -16.59 -3.81
C ALA A 197 9.10 -16.20 -3.24
N LEU A 198 8.85 -14.88 -3.05
CA LEU A 198 7.56 -14.37 -2.60
C LEU A 198 6.43 -14.73 -3.56
N ASN A 199 6.63 -14.52 -4.88
CA ASN A 199 5.62 -14.85 -5.89
C ASN A 199 5.30 -16.35 -5.93
N LYS A 200 6.30 -17.20 -5.73
CA LYS A 200 6.13 -18.65 -5.62
C LYS A 200 5.31 -18.99 -4.37
N SER A 201 5.70 -18.48 -3.20
CA SER A 201 5.02 -18.69 -1.92
C SER A 201 3.54 -18.25 -1.98
N MET A 202 3.28 -17.04 -2.52
CA MET A 202 1.92 -16.53 -2.73
C MET A 202 1.09 -17.45 -3.63
N SER A 203 1.66 -17.86 -4.78
CA SER A 203 0.96 -18.75 -5.71
C SER A 203 0.62 -20.10 -5.07
N GLU A 204 1.58 -20.73 -4.39
CA GLU A 204 1.39 -22.02 -3.71
C GLU A 204 0.33 -21.95 -2.60
N LYS A 205 0.37 -20.90 -1.76
CA LYS A 205 -0.64 -20.69 -0.71
C LYS A 205 -2.02 -20.43 -1.30
N PHE A 206 -2.14 -19.66 -2.38
CA PHE A 206 -3.41 -19.39 -3.04
C PHE A 206 -3.98 -20.62 -3.73
N ASP A 207 -3.15 -21.37 -4.45
CA ASP A 207 -3.56 -22.62 -5.08
C ASP A 207 -4.08 -23.63 -4.02
N LYS A 208 -3.35 -23.79 -2.90
CA LYS A 208 -3.77 -24.60 -1.75
C LYS A 208 -5.08 -24.12 -1.12
N ALA A 209 -5.29 -22.81 -1.07
CA ALA A 209 -6.49 -22.21 -0.51
C ALA A 209 -7.68 -22.21 -1.48
N GLY A 210 -7.48 -22.54 -2.77
CA GLY A 210 -8.47 -22.51 -3.82
C GLY A 210 -8.79 -21.10 -4.33
N ILE A 211 -7.92 -20.10 -4.05
CA ILE A 211 -8.08 -18.71 -4.52
C ILE A 211 -7.51 -18.61 -5.93
N LYS A 212 -8.39 -18.39 -6.91
CA LYS A 212 -8.03 -18.33 -8.33
C LYS A 212 -8.12 -16.94 -8.94
N ASP A 213 -8.83 -16.02 -8.30
CA ASP A 213 -9.06 -14.66 -8.79
C ASP A 213 -8.34 -13.66 -7.87
N TYR A 214 -7.26 -13.09 -8.39
CA TYR A 214 -6.50 -12.04 -7.72
C TYR A 214 -5.74 -11.20 -8.75
N THR A 215 -5.43 -9.98 -8.38
CA THR A 215 -4.57 -9.06 -9.14
C THR A 215 -3.28 -8.83 -8.36
N CYS A 216 -2.14 -8.96 -9.06
CA CYS A 216 -0.84 -8.60 -8.52
C CYS A 216 -0.14 -7.65 -9.48
N SER A 217 0.33 -6.52 -8.99
CA SER A 217 1.10 -5.54 -9.77
C SER A 217 2.33 -5.12 -8.99
N GLU A 218 3.50 -5.25 -9.60
CA GLU A 218 4.79 -4.97 -8.97
C GLU A 218 5.51 -3.87 -9.73
N LEU A 219 6.10 -2.93 -8.98
CA LEU A 219 7.03 -1.93 -9.51
C LEU A 219 8.43 -2.25 -9.05
N ILE A 220 9.36 -2.29 -9.99
CA ILE A 220 10.74 -2.71 -9.77
C ILE A 220 11.66 -1.59 -10.27
N MET A 221 12.62 -1.20 -9.44
CA MET A 221 13.59 -0.17 -9.79
C MET A 221 14.67 -0.75 -10.70
N ASN A 222 14.93 -0.08 -11.82
CA ASN A 222 16.04 -0.46 -12.70
C ASN A 222 17.39 -0.11 -12.07
N ALA A 223 18.30 -1.07 -12.09
CA ALA A 223 19.75 -0.89 -11.87
C ALA A 223 20.15 -0.10 -10.60
N ILE A 224 19.71 -0.55 -9.42
CA ILE A 224 20.32 -0.09 -8.18
C ILE A 224 21.70 -0.74 -8.02
N LYS A 225 22.77 -0.03 -8.32
CA LYS A 225 24.09 -0.41 -7.84
C LYS A 225 24.24 0.04 -6.40
N LYS A 226 24.51 -0.90 -5.50
CA LYS A 226 24.57 -0.72 -4.04
C LYS A 226 25.47 0.46 -3.61
N ASP A 227 26.51 0.77 -4.38
CA ASP A 227 27.55 1.74 -4.03
C ASP A 227 27.29 3.17 -4.58
N THR A 228 26.21 3.37 -5.34
CA THR A 228 25.90 4.66 -5.97
C THR A 228 24.57 5.26 -5.48
N VAL A 229 23.90 4.65 -4.50
CA VAL A 229 22.52 4.93 -4.17
C VAL A 229 22.44 5.99 -3.08
N VAL A 230 22.25 7.21 -3.46
CA VAL A 230 21.92 8.31 -2.54
C VAL A 230 20.43 8.27 -2.13
N CYS A 231 19.59 7.59 -2.90
CA CYS A 231 18.14 7.50 -2.68
C CYS A 231 17.64 6.05 -2.61
N ASN A 232 18.39 5.16 -1.93
CA ASN A 232 17.94 3.77 -1.76
C ASN A 232 16.73 3.73 -0.83
N PRO A 233 15.52 3.38 -1.32
CA PRO A 233 14.34 3.24 -0.46
C PRO A 233 14.41 2.03 0.48
N GLY A 234 15.55 1.30 0.49
CA GLY A 234 15.74 0.09 1.27
C GLY A 234 15.19 -1.18 0.64
N ILE A 235 14.54 -1.08 -0.51
CA ILE A 235 13.99 -2.22 -1.26
C ILE A 235 14.21 -2.04 -2.75
N LEU A 236 14.33 -3.15 -3.51
CA LEU A 236 14.44 -3.13 -4.96
C LEU A 236 13.12 -2.79 -5.62
N GLY A 237 12.02 -3.23 -5.03
CA GLY A 237 10.69 -3.01 -5.55
C GLY A 237 9.61 -3.37 -4.55
N SER A 238 8.38 -3.08 -4.93
CA SER A 238 7.20 -3.39 -4.12
C SER A 238 6.05 -3.85 -5.00
N GLY A 239 5.10 -4.55 -4.41
CA GLY A 239 3.92 -5.06 -5.07
C GLY A 239 2.63 -4.77 -4.32
N ILE A 240 1.56 -4.74 -5.08
CA ILE A 240 0.17 -4.72 -4.60
C ILE A 240 -0.48 -6.03 -5.00
N LEU A 241 -0.99 -6.75 -4.02
CA LEU A 241 -1.77 -7.97 -4.19
C LEU A 241 -3.21 -7.71 -3.74
N ALA A 242 -4.17 -7.93 -4.62
CA ALA A 242 -5.57 -7.61 -4.35
C ALA A 242 -6.49 -8.82 -4.61
N THR A 243 -7.50 -8.99 -3.73
CA THR A 243 -8.52 -10.04 -3.86
C THR A 243 -9.92 -9.48 -3.61
N ASN A 244 -10.93 -10.08 -4.24
CA ASN A 244 -12.35 -9.73 -4.12
C ASN A 244 -12.68 -8.28 -4.49
N LEU A 245 -11.80 -7.55 -5.18
CA LEU A 245 -12.08 -6.19 -5.63
C LEU A 245 -12.99 -6.20 -6.87
N PHE A 246 -13.70 -5.09 -7.07
CA PHE A 246 -14.39 -4.85 -8.32
C PHE A 246 -13.41 -4.83 -9.51
N GLN A 247 -13.90 -5.21 -10.69
CA GLN A 247 -13.07 -5.16 -11.90
C GLN A 247 -12.49 -3.77 -12.18
N LYS A 248 -13.24 -2.72 -11.87
CA LYS A 248 -12.78 -1.33 -12.00
C LYS A 248 -11.60 -1.04 -11.11
N SER A 249 -11.60 -1.51 -9.86
CA SER A 249 -10.47 -1.35 -8.93
C SER A 249 -9.23 -2.11 -9.40
N ASN A 250 -9.40 -3.32 -9.94
CA ASN A 250 -8.29 -4.08 -10.52
C ASN A 250 -7.68 -3.36 -11.74
N ALA A 251 -8.50 -2.72 -12.59
CA ALA A 251 -8.00 -1.89 -13.69
C ALA A 251 -7.23 -0.68 -13.18
N VAL A 252 -7.72 0.00 -12.15
CA VAL A 252 -7.05 1.14 -11.49
C VAL A 252 -5.65 0.76 -10.98
N ILE A 253 -5.50 -0.39 -10.31
CA ILE A 253 -4.19 -0.86 -9.84
C ILE A 253 -3.20 -0.94 -11.00
N GLN A 254 -3.62 -1.52 -12.13
CA GLN A 254 -2.76 -1.68 -13.31
C GLN A 254 -2.45 -0.35 -14.00
N ASP A 255 -3.45 0.51 -14.16
CA ASP A 255 -3.31 1.77 -14.88
C ASP A 255 -2.41 2.75 -14.11
N TYR A 256 -2.58 2.88 -12.79
CA TYR A 256 -1.71 3.73 -11.98
C TYR A 256 -0.30 3.16 -11.84
N SER A 257 -0.13 1.83 -11.81
CA SER A 257 1.21 1.23 -11.88
C SER A 257 1.94 1.59 -13.18
N LYS A 258 1.24 1.55 -14.33
CA LYS A 258 1.81 1.99 -15.62
C LYS A 258 2.12 3.48 -15.62
N LYS A 259 1.23 4.30 -15.08
CA LYS A 259 1.45 5.76 -14.96
C LYS A 259 2.68 6.08 -14.12
N LEU A 260 2.89 5.37 -13.02
CA LEU A 260 4.12 5.54 -12.22
C LEU A 260 5.37 5.15 -13.03
N VAL A 261 5.34 4.06 -13.83
CA VAL A 261 6.44 3.74 -14.73
C VAL A 261 6.76 4.91 -15.68
N GLU A 262 5.75 5.53 -16.27
CA GLU A 262 5.93 6.65 -17.20
C GLU A 262 6.57 7.87 -16.54
N ILE A 263 6.09 8.29 -15.37
CA ILE A 263 6.65 9.47 -14.69
C ILE A 263 8.04 9.24 -14.10
N TYR A 264 8.41 7.98 -13.83
CA TYR A 264 9.74 7.60 -13.38
C TYR A 264 10.69 7.22 -14.53
N LYS A 265 10.23 7.19 -15.78
CA LYS A 265 11.02 6.74 -16.95
C LYS A 265 12.35 7.48 -17.11
N ASN A 266 12.33 8.78 -16.85
CA ASN A 266 13.52 9.64 -16.96
C ASN A 266 13.97 10.17 -15.59
N ALA A 267 13.49 9.58 -14.51
CA ALA A 267 13.87 10.00 -13.17
C ALA A 267 15.35 9.74 -12.94
N GLN A 268 16.09 10.82 -12.67
CA GLN A 268 17.50 10.76 -12.34
C GLN A 268 17.72 11.51 -11.03
N TYR A 269 18.44 10.88 -10.14
CA TYR A 269 18.89 11.52 -8.92
C TYR A 269 20.43 11.45 -8.85
N LYS A 270 21.11 12.57 -9.07
CA LYS A 270 22.56 12.66 -9.21
C LYS A 270 23.06 11.74 -10.37
N LYS A 271 23.81 10.68 -10.07
CA LYS A 271 24.33 9.71 -11.06
C LYS A 271 23.47 8.43 -11.15
N PHE A 272 22.29 8.42 -10.56
CA PHE A 272 21.44 7.24 -10.44
C PHE A 272 20.28 7.29 -11.45
N ASN A 273 20.09 6.22 -12.20
CA ASN A 273 18.91 6.04 -13.03
C ASN A 273 17.83 5.36 -12.19
N GLY A 274 16.83 6.14 -11.79
CA GLY A 274 15.75 5.71 -10.94
C GLY A 274 14.48 5.29 -11.69
N SER A 275 14.60 4.88 -12.97
CA SER A 275 13.43 4.42 -13.72
C SER A 275 12.81 3.16 -13.10
N LEU A 276 11.50 3.01 -13.28
CA LEU A 276 10.72 1.87 -12.81
C LEU A 276 10.28 1.01 -14.00
N TYR A 277 10.04 -0.28 -13.76
CA TYR A 277 9.27 -1.12 -14.67
C TYR A 277 8.18 -1.87 -13.89
N ASN A 278 7.14 -2.26 -14.60
CA ASN A 278 5.97 -2.93 -14.02
C ASN A 278 5.93 -4.40 -14.46
N ASP A 279 5.71 -5.29 -13.51
CA ASP A 279 5.36 -6.69 -13.75
C ASP A 279 3.96 -6.92 -13.18
N THR A 280 3.01 -7.23 -14.06
CA THR A 280 1.61 -7.45 -13.67
C THR A 280 1.22 -8.89 -13.93
N ILE A 281 0.76 -9.56 -12.89
CA ILE A 281 0.23 -10.92 -12.97
C ILE A 281 -1.28 -10.86 -12.77
N ASN A 282 -2.02 -11.16 -13.85
CA ASN A 282 -3.46 -11.39 -13.78
C ASN A 282 -3.73 -12.88 -13.93
N LYS A 283 -4.15 -13.53 -12.87
CA LYS A 283 -4.79 -14.85 -12.97
C LYS A 283 -6.31 -14.66 -13.00
N LYS A 284 -6.84 -14.38 -14.18
CA LYS A 284 -8.20 -14.79 -14.55
C LYS A 284 -8.07 -16.04 -15.40
N GLN A 285 -8.99 -16.99 -15.21
CA GLN A 285 -9.09 -18.25 -15.96
C GLN A 285 -8.56 -18.11 -17.39
N ASN A 286 -7.39 -18.74 -17.66
CA ASN A 286 -6.87 -19.06 -18.99
C ASN A 286 -6.43 -17.93 -19.95
N ILE A 287 -5.86 -16.83 -19.51
CA ILE A 287 -5.07 -15.98 -20.41
C ILE A 287 -3.63 -15.93 -19.94
N ARG A 288 -2.78 -16.77 -20.50
CA ARG A 288 -1.32 -16.62 -20.45
C ARG A 288 -0.93 -15.37 -21.24
N ILE A 289 -0.63 -14.29 -20.58
CA ILE A 289 0.12 -13.20 -21.22
C ILE A 289 1.57 -13.68 -21.35
N LYS A 290 2.04 -13.80 -22.58
CA LYS A 290 3.43 -14.18 -22.88
C LYS A 290 4.35 -13.15 -22.21
N ARG A 291 5.26 -13.64 -21.37
CA ARG A 291 6.41 -12.90 -20.89
C ARG A 291 7.26 -12.51 -22.09
N HIS A 292 7.48 -11.24 -22.33
CA HIS A 292 8.60 -10.79 -23.13
C HIS A 292 9.78 -10.61 -22.17
N LEU A 293 10.77 -11.50 -22.32
CA LEU A 293 12.10 -11.39 -21.76
C LEU A 293 12.83 -10.20 -22.38
#